data_688a70d092cf4bf818ef5c93bf98e85c
#
_entry.id   688a70d092cf4bf818ef5c93bf98e85c
#
_cell.length_a   1.000
_cell.length_b   1.000
_cell.length_c   1.000
_cell.angle_alpha   90.00
_cell.angle_beta   90.00
_cell.angle_gamma   90.00
#
_symmetry.space_group_name_H-M   'P 1'
#
loop_
_entity.id
_entity.type
_entity.pdbx_description
1 polymer ?
#
loop_
_entity_poly.entity_id
_entity_poly.type
_entity_poly.pdbx_seq_one_letter_code
_entity_poly.pdbx_strand_id
1 'polypeptide(L)'
;MTINGTTLNMGSFREIEARFNKYLSQPEESTEDAKEYQKIFEKLHETLSMRKEKLMADNVVRQVVDLLPAASSNPLDGGVSDALCQAIYTAWQAKSNGKNKGKMLEAMEREIRSNAQKMSLMESGVTTSSGSPSNQKGGKKGTSANNPAKNNPRYKYLEKRMVEMEARKLKLESEQVLTVTEAKIVFQSTLVQLFAQRRFDHVSIGCGIYSRLFNDGDTKLRLDKNSDAAKMFSGTLGTPPTVAILDNLSRELARDSDRHMKAVNNLVDSHHYVDALERLNEALLIGEFMPAVNTFPYEKKQKLYAFKRDVEKLFELMNGKDYEEALTLVENLKKTSRDFSTGRAESAISAAVFASDAYIAQGQEALARGDRAKLEECLKSAIEIWPKNPRLLPLRNAMMAAGQQSHALEDFKRFHKNKNYRRIFDNQHEFAVLVKDDPELQKQFVEDLGKMAVIERALGAARQREAMQDVYGAWEELQQLRSKDQELFINDQELNAQYLDLTTKASTLVNLLNDAEKCRNAGEVGSALGKYMEAKKLYLYSRFAKEGIESLLNEVLPLN
;
A
#
# COMPACT_ATOMS: atom_id res chain seq x y z
N MET A 1 -9.38 7.07 5.90
CA MET A 1 -10.25 6.35 6.86
C MET A 1 -9.98 6.88 8.25
N THR A 2 -11.02 7.18 9.01
CA THR A 2 -10.89 7.70 10.38
C THR A 2 -11.52 6.70 11.34
N ILE A 3 -10.71 6.18 12.28
CA ILE A 3 -11.14 5.22 13.30
C ILE A 3 -10.84 5.82 14.67
N ASN A 4 -11.87 5.93 15.52
CA ASN A 4 -11.76 6.59 16.82
C ASN A 4 -11.04 7.95 16.74
N GLY A 5 -11.33 8.70 15.64
CA GLY A 5 -10.76 9.98 15.31
C GLY A 5 -9.29 9.97 14.82
N THR A 6 -8.60 8.84 14.74
CA THR A 6 -7.27 8.71 14.13
C THR A 6 -7.44 8.53 12.62
N THR A 7 -6.83 9.43 11.83
CA THR A 7 -6.91 9.35 10.37
C THR A 7 -5.73 8.57 9.82
N LEU A 8 -6.03 7.39 9.25
CA LEU A 8 -5.05 6.59 8.51
C LEU A 8 -5.06 6.99 7.03
N ASN A 9 -3.88 7.21 6.46
CA ASN A 9 -3.75 7.41 5.03
C ASN A 9 -3.86 6.06 4.31
N MET A 10 -4.96 5.88 3.57
CA MET A 10 -5.26 4.63 2.86
C MET A 10 -4.75 4.64 1.42
N GLY A 11 -4.31 5.78 0.93
CA GLY A 11 -3.99 6.01 -0.47
C GLY A 11 -5.21 6.38 -1.31
N SER A 12 -5.01 6.59 -2.61
CA SER A 12 -6.08 6.84 -3.57
C SER A 12 -6.89 5.55 -3.82
N PHE A 13 -8.11 5.69 -4.35
CA PHE A 13 -8.95 4.54 -4.73
C PHE A 13 -8.22 3.54 -5.62
N ARG A 14 -7.43 4.03 -6.55
CA ARG A 14 -6.64 3.21 -7.48
C ARG A 14 -5.51 2.44 -6.78
N GLU A 15 -4.87 3.04 -5.78
CA GLU A 15 -3.88 2.35 -4.96
C GLU A 15 -4.49 1.20 -4.17
N ILE A 16 -5.67 1.44 -3.66
CA ILE A 16 -6.46 0.45 -2.94
C ILE A 16 -6.78 -0.72 -3.87
N GLU A 17 -7.31 -0.43 -5.05
CA GLU A 17 -7.67 -1.44 -6.04
C GLU A 17 -6.45 -2.24 -6.53
N ALA A 18 -5.33 -1.58 -6.79
CA ALA A 18 -4.10 -2.24 -7.20
C ALA A 18 -3.57 -3.19 -6.12
N ARG A 19 -3.59 -2.78 -4.85
CA ARG A 19 -3.22 -3.63 -3.72
C ARG A 19 -4.17 -4.81 -3.55
N PHE A 20 -5.47 -4.56 -3.71
CA PHE A 20 -6.49 -5.60 -3.64
C PHE A 20 -6.30 -6.67 -4.73
N ASN A 21 -6.08 -6.25 -5.98
CA ASN A 21 -5.82 -7.15 -7.10
C ASN A 21 -4.51 -7.92 -6.90
N LYS A 22 -3.46 -7.25 -6.43
CA LYS A 22 -2.18 -7.89 -6.08
C LYS A 22 -2.37 -8.95 -4.99
N TYR A 23 -3.14 -8.65 -3.96
CA TYR A 23 -3.42 -9.60 -2.88
C TYR A 23 -4.18 -10.83 -3.37
N LEU A 24 -5.24 -10.66 -4.17
CA LEU A 24 -6.01 -11.78 -4.71
C LEU A 24 -5.22 -12.66 -5.68
N SER A 25 -4.26 -12.07 -6.42
CA SER A 25 -3.42 -12.78 -7.39
C SER A 25 -2.14 -13.38 -6.80
N GLN A 26 -1.92 -13.28 -5.48
CA GLN A 26 -0.77 -13.87 -4.81
C GLN A 26 -0.73 -15.40 -4.99
N PRO A 27 0.46 -16.00 -5.21
CA PRO A 27 0.62 -17.44 -5.30
C PRO A 27 0.40 -18.13 -3.94
N GLU A 28 0.28 -19.43 -3.95
CA GLU A 28 0.04 -20.25 -2.74
C GLU A 28 1.20 -20.14 -1.74
N GLU A 29 2.43 -20.08 -2.24
CA GLU A 29 3.66 -19.92 -1.44
C GLU A 29 3.59 -18.72 -0.50
N SER A 30 2.98 -17.61 -0.96
CA SER A 30 2.80 -16.42 -0.11
C SER A 30 1.90 -16.67 1.11
N THR A 31 1.00 -17.65 1.03
CA THR A 31 0.14 -18.04 2.16
C THR A 31 0.90 -18.93 3.15
N GLU A 32 1.80 -19.79 2.66
CA GLU A 32 2.66 -20.61 3.52
C GLU A 32 3.71 -19.74 4.23
N ASP A 33 4.36 -18.82 3.52
CA ASP A 33 5.27 -17.82 4.11
C ASP A 33 4.56 -17.03 5.22
N ALA A 34 3.30 -16.65 5.00
CA ALA A 34 2.50 -15.94 5.99
C ALA A 34 2.20 -16.79 7.23
N LYS A 35 1.95 -18.09 7.09
CA LYS A 35 1.75 -19.00 8.22
C LYS A 35 3.03 -19.17 9.05
N GLU A 36 4.19 -19.27 8.41
CA GLU A 36 5.47 -19.30 9.10
C GLU A 36 5.74 -17.99 9.86
N TYR A 37 5.48 -16.87 9.21
CA TYR A 37 5.59 -15.55 9.82
C TYR A 37 4.67 -15.40 11.04
N GLN A 38 3.42 -15.85 10.93
CA GLN A 38 2.46 -15.84 12.05
C GLN A 38 2.97 -16.63 13.26
N LYS A 39 3.56 -17.81 13.06
CA LYS A 39 4.11 -18.62 14.16
C LYS A 39 5.19 -17.90 14.95
N ILE A 40 6.00 -17.07 14.28
CA ILE A 40 7.02 -16.25 14.96
C ILE A 40 6.34 -15.19 15.82
N PHE A 41 5.31 -14.51 15.30
CA PHE A 41 4.56 -13.49 16.04
C PHE A 41 3.76 -14.08 17.21
N GLU A 42 3.19 -15.26 17.06
CA GLU A 42 2.55 -15.98 18.17
C GLU A 42 3.52 -16.22 19.33
N LYS A 43 4.75 -16.67 19.05
CA LYS A 43 5.82 -16.82 20.05
C LYS A 43 6.23 -15.49 20.69
N LEU A 44 6.30 -14.41 19.89
CA LEU A 44 6.58 -13.06 20.40
C LEU A 44 5.48 -12.60 21.37
N HIS A 45 4.21 -12.78 21.00
CA HIS A 45 3.07 -12.45 21.86
C HIS A 45 3.00 -13.33 23.11
N GLU A 46 3.29 -14.62 23.01
CA GLU A 46 3.38 -15.53 24.14
C GLU A 46 4.46 -15.07 25.13
N THR A 47 5.65 -14.73 24.62
CA THR A 47 6.75 -14.19 25.45
C THR A 47 6.33 -12.92 26.20
N LEU A 48 5.54 -12.04 25.55
CA LEU A 48 5.03 -10.83 26.19
C LEU A 48 3.85 -11.08 27.13
N SER A 49 3.07 -12.14 26.94
CA SER A 49 1.93 -12.48 27.79
C SER A 49 2.35 -13.09 29.12
N MET A 50 3.56 -13.63 29.25
CA MET A 50 4.08 -14.19 30.48
C MET A 50 4.07 -13.14 31.60
N ARG A 51 3.52 -13.50 32.76
CA ARG A 51 3.34 -12.58 33.90
C ARG A 51 4.68 -11.93 34.28
N LYS A 52 4.61 -10.62 34.54
CA LYS A 52 5.79 -9.78 34.92
C LYS A 52 6.63 -10.39 36.08
N GLU A 53 6.01 -11.22 36.91
CA GLU A 53 6.64 -11.85 38.08
C GLU A 53 7.54 -13.06 37.75
N LYS A 54 7.32 -13.73 36.61
CA LYS A 54 8.05 -14.96 36.24
C LYS A 54 9.33 -14.75 35.44
N LEU A 55 9.46 -13.62 34.74
CA LEU A 55 10.64 -13.31 33.94
C LEU A 55 11.10 -11.88 34.21
N MET A 56 12.39 -11.72 34.54
CA MET A 56 12.99 -10.38 34.61
C MET A 56 12.84 -9.68 33.25
N ALA A 57 12.58 -8.37 33.27
CA ALA A 57 12.40 -7.58 32.06
C ALA A 57 13.54 -7.78 31.03
N ASP A 58 14.78 -7.94 31.51
CA ASP A 58 15.94 -8.17 30.65
C ASP A 58 15.87 -9.51 29.89
N ASN A 59 15.28 -10.57 30.46
CA ASN A 59 15.12 -11.86 29.78
C ASN A 59 14.05 -11.81 28.68
N VAL A 60 12.95 -11.10 28.93
CA VAL A 60 11.90 -10.89 27.90
C VAL A 60 12.46 -10.10 26.71
N VAL A 61 13.23 -9.04 26.99
CA VAL A 61 13.88 -8.25 25.95
C VAL A 61 14.82 -9.10 25.10
N ARG A 62 15.66 -9.93 25.75
CA ARG A 62 16.57 -10.85 25.01
C ARG A 62 15.81 -11.80 24.10
N GLN A 63 14.79 -12.48 24.61
CA GLN A 63 13.99 -13.41 23.81
C GLN A 63 13.32 -12.72 22.61
N VAL A 64 12.82 -11.49 22.78
CA VAL A 64 12.24 -10.73 21.68
C VAL A 64 13.32 -10.32 20.66
N VAL A 65 14.49 -9.87 21.12
CA VAL A 65 15.63 -9.52 20.24
C VAL A 65 16.15 -10.75 19.48
N ASP A 66 16.09 -11.95 20.08
CA ASP A 66 16.50 -13.19 19.42
C ASP A 66 15.48 -13.68 18.38
N LEU A 67 14.18 -13.38 18.55
CA LEU A 67 13.11 -13.81 17.64
C LEU A 67 12.88 -12.85 16.48
N LEU A 68 13.05 -11.54 16.65
CA LEU A 68 12.78 -10.55 15.61
C LEU A 68 13.63 -10.72 14.34
N PRO A 69 14.91 -11.10 14.37
CA PRO A 69 15.70 -11.39 13.16
C PRO A 69 15.13 -12.55 12.33
N ALA A 70 14.52 -13.55 12.98
CA ALA A 70 13.85 -14.63 12.28
C ALA A 70 12.59 -14.12 11.54
N ALA A 71 11.87 -13.16 12.11
CA ALA A 71 10.77 -12.49 11.42
C ALA A 71 11.26 -11.64 10.25
N SER A 72 12.38 -10.93 10.41
CA SER A 72 12.97 -10.08 9.37
C SER A 72 13.40 -10.85 8.12
N SER A 73 13.74 -12.14 8.25
CA SER A 73 14.10 -12.99 7.10
C SER A 73 12.90 -13.36 6.22
N ASN A 74 11.66 -13.15 6.69
CA ASN A 74 10.46 -13.47 5.92
C ASN A 74 10.17 -12.38 4.87
N PRO A 75 9.82 -12.72 3.62
CA PRO A 75 9.53 -11.74 2.57
C PRO A 75 8.43 -10.73 2.92
N LEU A 76 7.49 -11.10 3.79
CA LEU A 76 6.38 -10.23 4.22
C LEU A 76 6.80 -9.15 5.22
N ASP A 77 7.94 -9.32 5.84
CA ASP A 77 8.43 -8.38 6.87
C ASP A 77 8.89 -7.05 6.29
N GLY A 78 9.64 -7.09 5.20
CA GLY A 78 10.19 -5.88 4.57
C GLY A 78 11.21 -5.13 5.45
N GLY A 79 11.93 -5.83 6.33
CA GLY A 79 12.94 -5.24 7.23
C GLY A 79 12.38 -4.48 8.43
N VAL A 80 11.07 -4.59 8.68
CA VAL A 80 10.37 -3.88 9.75
C VAL A 80 10.73 -4.44 11.13
N SER A 81 10.90 -5.76 11.23
CA SER A 81 11.34 -6.43 12.46
C SER A 81 12.76 -6.04 12.85
N ASP A 82 13.66 -5.82 11.88
CA ASP A 82 15.02 -5.35 12.17
C ASP A 82 15.00 -3.93 12.73
N ALA A 83 14.20 -3.03 12.16
CA ALA A 83 14.05 -1.66 12.67
C ALA A 83 13.53 -1.65 14.11
N LEU A 84 12.52 -2.49 14.40
CA LEU A 84 12.00 -2.65 15.76
C LEU A 84 13.05 -3.27 16.71
N CYS A 85 13.76 -4.31 16.26
CA CYS A 85 14.82 -4.96 17.01
C CYS A 85 15.92 -3.97 17.39
N GLN A 86 16.37 -3.15 16.45
CA GLN A 86 17.39 -2.13 16.68
C GLN A 86 16.92 -1.06 17.67
N ALA A 87 15.66 -0.60 17.56
CA ALA A 87 15.10 0.36 18.51
C ALA A 87 15.01 -0.23 19.93
N ILE A 88 14.56 -1.48 20.07
CA ILE A 88 14.51 -2.20 21.34
C ILE A 88 15.90 -2.37 21.94
N TYR A 89 16.86 -2.83 21.14
CA TYR A 89 18.23 -3.06 21.58
C TYR A 89 18.90 -1.77 22.07
N THR A 90 18.75 -0.68 21.30
CA THR A 90 19.28 0.65 21.68
C THR A 90 18.68 1.13 22.99
N ALA A 91 17.37 1.00 23.17
CA ALA A 91 16.68 1.39 24.40
C ALA A 91 17.12 0.53 25.60
N TRP A 92 17.26 -0.77 25.42
CA TRP A 92 17.74 -1.69 26.44
C TRP A 92 19.18 -1.41 26.85
N GLN A 93 20.08 -1.15 25.88
CA GLN A 93 21.46 -0.80 26.11
C GLN A 93 21.60 0.53 26.89
N ALA A 94 20.85 1.56 26.48
CA ALA A 94 20.82 2.84 27.17
C ALA A 94 20.43 2.69 28.65
N LYS A 95 19.42 1.85 28.94
CA LYS A 95 18.96 1.55 30.30
C LYS A 95 19.96 0.71 31.09
N SER A 96 20.58 -0.30 30.46
CA SER A 96 21.58 -1.16 31.10
C SER A 96 22.83 -0.35 31.46
N ASN A 97 23.32 0.49 30.57
CA ASN A 97 24.41 1.43 30.83
C ASN A 97 24.05 2.41 31.95
N GLY A 98 22.80 2.85 32.02
CA GLY A 98 22.26 3.67 33.08
C GLY A 98 22.34 2.99 34.45
N LYS A 99 22.05 1.68 34.56
CA LYS A 99 22.21 0.91 35.82
C LYS A 99 23.66 0.86 36.29
N ASN A 100 24.62 0.70 35.39
CA ASN A 100 26.05 0.68 35.71
C ASN A 100 26.55 2.07 36.11
N LYS A 101 26.14 3.13 35.39
CA LYS A 101 26.42 4.52 35.78
C LYS A 101 25.78 4.85 37.12
N GLY A 102 24.59 4.36 37.45
CA GLY A 102 23.91 4.52 38.74
C GLY A 102 24.73 3.97 39.91
N LYS A 103 25.29 2.75 39.80
CA LYS A 103 26.18 2.20 40.81
C LYS A 103 27.44 3.05 41.02
N MET A 104 27.98 3.61 39.94
CA MET A 104 29.13 4.51 40.00
C MET A 104 28.76 5.83 40.71
N LEU A 105 27.58 6.38 40.43
CA LEU A 105 27.03 7.58 41.08
C LEU A 105 26.84 7.35 42.58
N GLU A 106 26.26 6.22 42.99
CA GLU A 106 26.12 5.85 44.41
C GLU A 106 27.49 5.70 45.14
N ALA A 107 28.49 5.17 44.44
CA ALA A 107 29.85 5.09 44.98
C ALA A 107 30.46 6.49 45.17
N MET A 108 30.28 7.38 44.18
CA MET A 108 30.72 8.78 44.29
C MET A 108 30.00 9.54 45.39
N GLU A 109 28.68 9.35 45.55
CA GLU A 109 27.93 9.96 46.66
C GLU A 109 28.41 9.50 48.02
N ARG A 110 28.72 8.21 48.17
CA ARG A 110 29.29 7.68 49.42
C ARG A 110 30.64 8.34 49.71
N GLU A 111 31.50 8.51 48.71
CA GLU A 111 32.80 9.16 48.85
C GLU A 111 32.66 10.66 49.18
N ILE A 112 31.74 11.38 48.52
CA ILE A 112 31.41 12.79 48.81
C ILE A 112 30.97 12.93 50.27
N ARG A 113 30.01 12.09 50.72
CA ARG A 113 29.53 12.11 52.13
C ARG A 113 30.67 11.82 53.13
N SER A 114 31.53 10.83 52.84
CA SER A 114 32.68 10.52 53.65
C SER A 114 33.67 11.68 53.76
N ASN A 115 33.94 12.36 52.63
CA ASN A 115 34.84 13.52 52.61
C ASN A 115 34.23 14.72 53.35
N ALA A 116 32.91 14.97 53.20
CA ALA A 116 32.19 15.98 53.94
C ALA A 116 32.25 15.73 55.48
N GLN A 117 32.05 14.47 55.89
CA GLN A 117 32.23 14.09 57.33
C GLN A 117 33.63 14.35 57.82
N LYS A 118 34.68 13.99 57.06
CA LYS A 118 36.07 14.26 57.41
C LYS A 118 36.33 15.76 57.52
N MET A 119 35.81 16.59 56.67
CA MET A 119 35.92 18.04 56.72
C MET A 119 35.22 18.60 57.95
N SER A 120 33.97 18.15 58.23
CA SER A 120 33.23 18.52 59.45
C SER A 120 33.96 18.16 60.74
N LEU A 121 34.58 16.99 60.77
CA LEU A 121 35.42 16.60 61.92
C LEU A 121 36.67 17.50 62.11
N MET A 122 37.29 17.94 61.02
CA MET A 122 38.37 18.91 61.02
C MET A 122 37.92 20.28 61.50
N GLU A 123 36.71 20.72 61.11
CA GLU A 123 36.10 21.99 61.52
C GLU A 123 35.71 21.97 63.01
N SER A 124 35.22 20.84 63.51
CA SER A 124 34.88 20.66 64.96
C SER A 124 36.07 20.51 65.91
N GLY A 125 37.28 20.49 65.37
CA GLY A 125 38.49 20.38 66.17
C GLY A 125 38.74 19.00 66.78
N VAL A 126 38.00 17.97 66.40
CA VAL A 126 38.23 16.59 66.81
C VAL A 126 39.33 15.99 65.93
N THR A 127 40.59 16.30 66.29
CA THR A 127 41.75 15.56 65.80
C THR A 127 41.78 14.21 66.47
N THR A 128 41.56 13.12 65.70
CA THR A 128 41.93 11.76 66.17
C THR A 128 43.45 11.66 66.18
N SER A 129 44.08 12.27 67.16
CA SER A 129 45.45 11.96 67.55
C SER A 129 45.39 11.08 68.83
N SER A 130 45.73 9.83 68.65
CA SER A 130 46.10 8.97 69.75
C SER A 130 47.28 9.62 70.55
N GLY A 131 47.02 10.22 71.65
CA GLY A 131 48.07 10.81 72.53
C GLY A 131 47.46 11.52 73.71
N SER A 132 47.57 10.91 74.91
CA SER A 132 47.44 11.31 76.28
C SER A 132 46.75 12.63 76.67
N PRO A 133 45.97 12.63 77.74
CA PRO A 133 45.19 13.80 78.17
C PRO A 133 46.08 14.77 78.97
N SER A 134 46.21 16.00 78.55
CA SER A 134 46.65 17.10 79.41
C SER A 134 45.52 18.10 79.60
N ASN A 135 45.19 18.28 80.85
CA ASN A 135 44.25 19.22 81.44
C ASN A 135 44.54 20.67 81.02
N GLN A 136 43.63 21.38 80.39
CA GLN A 136 43.53 22.84 80.50
C GLN A 136 42.11 23.37 80.32
N LYS A 137 41.70 24.08 81.37
CA LYS A 137 40.42 24.77 81.48
C LYS A 137 40.40 26.09 80.65
N GLY A 138 39.27 26.34 80.06
CA GLY A 138 38.69 27.66 80.08
C GLY A 138 39.11 28.62 78.95
N GLY A 139 38.20 29.07 78.15
CA GLY A 139 38.37 30.33 77.42
C GLY A 139 37.43 30.55 76.25
N LYS A 140 36.35 31.33 76.47
CA LYS A 140 35.62 32.24 75.60
C LYS A 140 35.27 31.86 74.17
N LYS A 141 33.97 31.81 73.93
CA LYS A 141 33.33 32.00 72.57
C LYS A 141 33.84 33.27 71.93
N GLY A 142 34.65 33.17 70.90
CA GLY A 142 34.99 34.24 69.97
C GLY A 142 34.42 33.90 68.61
N THR A 143 33.49 34.72 68.14
CA THR A 143 33.05 34.73 66.72
C THR A 143 34.23 35.21 65.89
N SER A 144 34.97 34.31 65.28
CA SER A 144 36.04 34.65 64.35
C SER A 144 35.77 34.01 62.98
N ALA A 145 35.67 34.82 61.94
CA ALA A 145 35.45 34.48 60.57
C ALA A 145 36.60 33.74 59.87
N ASN A 146 37.65 33.31 60.66
CA ASN A 146 38.75 32.49 60.13
C ASN A 146 38.84 31.18 60.92
N ASN A 147 38.15 30.15 60.37
CA ASN A 147 38.25 28.80 60.86
C ASN A 147 39.63 28.24 60.46
N PRO A 148 40.58 27.95 61.48
CA PRO A 148 41.95 27.49 61.18
C PRO A 148 41.97 26.17 60.39
N ALA A 149 40.92 25.37 60.46
CA ALA A 149 40.75 24.17 59.64
C ALA A 149 40.82 24.41 58.15
N LYS A 150 40.31 25.56 57.68
CA LYS A 150 40.30 25.92 56.24
C LYS A 150 41.71 26.20 55.69
N ASN A 151 42.68 26.50 56.52
CA ASN A 151 44.05 26.69 56.05
C ASN A 151 44.87 25.37 56.02
N ASN A 152 44.29 24.28 56.51
CA ASN A 152 44.93 22.98 56.45
C ASN A 152 45.05 22.47 55.00
N PRO A 153 46.25 22.11 54.52
CA PRO A 153 46.40 21.59 53.13
C PRO A 153 45.51 20.38 52.84
N ARG A 154 45.25 19.54 53.88
CA ARG A 154 44.37 18.38 53.73
C ARG A 154 42.89 18.76 53.58
N TYR A 155 42.44 19.83 54.25
CA TYR A 155 41.09 20.38 54.09
C TYR A 155 40.91 20.94 52.71
N LYS A 156 41.83 21.77 52.21
CA LYS A 156 41.80 22.31 50.84
C LYS A 156 41.84 21.21 49.77
N TYR A 157 42.58 20.16 49.99
CA TYR A 157 42.60 19.00 49.10
C TYR A 157 41.24 18.30 49.07
N LEU A 158 40.62 18.04 50.24
CA LEU A 158 39.28 17.42 50.31
C LEU A 158 38.21 18.31 49.69
N GLU A 159 38.26 19.62 49.92
CA GLU A 159 37.35 20.60 49.32
C GLU A 159 37.44 20.57 47.78
N LYS A 160 38.66 20.68 47.26
CA LYS A 160 38.88 20.61 45.79
C LYS A 160 38.40 19.28 45.24
N ARG A 161 38.70 18.18 45.88
CA ARG A 161 38.27 16.85 45.44
C ARG A 161 36.76 16.68 45.51
N MET A 162 36.05 17.24 46.48
CA MET A 162 34.59 17.26 46.54
C MET A 162 34.00 18.02 45.38
N VAL A 163 34.47 19.21 45.08
CA VAL A 163 33.99 20.02 43.94
C VAL A 163 34.20 19.29 42.60
N GLU A 164 35.38 18.67 42.44
CA GLU A 164 35.67 17.85 41.24
C GLU A 164 34.72 16.65 41.13
N MET A 165 34.44 15.98 42.24
CA MET A 165 33.53 14.82 42.27
C MET A 165 32.08 15.23 42.06
N GLU A 166 31.61 16.33 42.63
CA GLU A 166 30.27 16.88 42.39
C GLU A 166 30.07 17.28 40.92
N ALA A 167 31.06 17.97 40.34
CA ALA A 167 31.03 18.31 38.91
C ALA A 167 31.00 17.05 38.02
N ARG A 168 31.80 16.03 38.36
CA ARG A 168 31.82 14.75 37.64
C ARG A 168 30.51 13.99 37.80
N LYS A 169 29.93 13.99 39.01
CA LYS A 169 28.62 13.41 39.32
C LYS A 169 27.53 14.06 38.42
N LEU A 170 27.45 15.39 38.45
CA LEU A 170 26.47 16.16 37.68
C LEU A 170 26.61 15.88 36.17
N LYS A 171 27.84 15.79 35.66
CA LYS A 171 28.11 15.44 34.28
C LYS A 171 27.59 14.03 33.93
N LEU A 172 27.89 13.03 34.76
CA LEU A 172 27.45 11.65 34.55
C LEU A 172 25.93 11.51 34.63
N GLU A 173 25.26 12.23 35.54
CA GLU A 173 23.81 12.27 35.67
C GLU A 173 23.15 12.88 34.40
N SER A 174 23.69 14.03 33.95
CA SER A 174 23.17 14.66 32.74
C SER A 174 23.35 13.81 31.48
N GLU A 175 24.53 13.18 31.32
CA GLU A 175 24.78 12.26 30.20
C GLU A 175 23.86 11.02 30.26
N GLN A 176 23.57 10.50 31.44
CA GLN A 176 22.67 9.36 31.59
C GLN A 176 21.24 9.74 31.22
N VAL A 177 20.73 10.87 31.71
CA VAL A 177 19.39 11.35 31.40
C VAL A 177 19.26 11.61 29.89
N LEU A 178 20.27 12.24 29.28
CA LEU A 178 20.29 12.52 27.86
C LEU A 178 20.21 11.22 27.04
N THR A 179 21.10 10.26 27.29
CA THR A 179 21.16 8.98 26.56
C THR A 179 19.87 8.19 26.67
N VAL A 180 19.25 8.13 27.85
CA VAL A 180 17.97 7.43 28.03
C VAL A 180 16.83 8.17 27.33
N THR A 181 16.84 9.51 27.37
CA THR A 181 15.81 10.32 26.71
C THR A 181 15.89 10.20 25.20
N GLU A 182 17.09 10.23 24.62
CA GLU A 182 17.30 10.02 23.18
C GLU A 182 16.81 8.64 22.76
N ALA A 183 17.17 7.58 23.50
CA ALA A 183 16.71 6.23 23.21
C ALA A 183 15.19 6.08 23.30
N LYS A 184 14.53 6.78 24.24
CA LYS A 184 13.07 6.84 24.33
C LYS A 184 12.46 7.49 23.09
N ILE A 185 13.00 8.64 22.66
CA ILE A 185 12.49 9.37 21.49
C ILE A 185 12.62 8.52 20.24
N VAL A 186 13.77 7.90 20.02
CA VAL A 186 13.99 6.99 18.87
C VAL A 186 13.00 5.84 18.90
N PHE A 187 12.82 5.19 20.05
CA PHE A 187 11.88 4.07 20.16
C PHE A 187 10.43 4.51 19.92
N GLN A 188 9.99 5.63 20.50
CA GLN A 188 8.67 6.19 20.27
C GLN A 188 8.44 6.55 18.78
N SER A 189 9.44 7.16 18.15
CA SER A 189 9.39 7.48 16.71
C SER A 189 9.22 6.22 15.85
N THR A 190 9.98 5.16 16.16
CA THR A 190 9.85 3.86 15.48
C THR A 190 8.45 3.29 15.65
N LEU A 191 7.87 3.30 16.86
CA LEU A 191 6.52 2.80 17.10
C LEU A 191 5.46 3.57 16.27
N VAL A 192 5.58 4.88 16.22
CA VAL A 192 4.67 5.72 15.43
C VAL A 192 4.82 5.47 13.94
N GLN A 193 6.05 5.29 13.46
CA GLN A 193 6.32 4.95 12.06
C GLN A 193 5.72 3.59 11.69
N LEU A 194 5.89 2.58 12.55
CA LEU A 194 5.30 1.27 12.39
C LEU A 194 3.76 1.32 12.36
N PHE A 195 3.17 2.15 13.21
CA PHE A 195 1.72 2.38 13.20
C PHE A 195 1.25 3.02 11.90
N ALA A 196 1.94 4.05 11.42
CA ALA A 196 1.64 4.69 10.14
C ALA A 196 1.76 3.70 8.95
N GLN A 197 2.69 2.74 9.04
CA GLN A 197 2.85 1.64 8.09
C GLN A 197 1.85 0.49 8.29
N ARG A 198 0.92 0.62 9.24
CA ARG A 198 -0.09 -0.41 9.58
C ARG A 198 0.50 -1.75 10.06
N ARG A 199 1.70 -1.71 10.64
CA ARG A 199 2.39 -2.86 11.24
C ARG A 199 1.96 -3.04 12.72
N PHE A 200 0.65 -3.27 12.94
CA PHE A 200 0.04 -3.22 14.27
C PHE A 200 0.56 -4.26 15.24
N ASP A 201 0.92 -5.46 14.78
CA ASP A 201 1.54 -6.48 15.62
C ASP A 201 2.91 -6.02 16.15
N HIS A 202 3.73 -5.43 15.29
CA HIS A 202 5.01 -4.85 15.70
C HIS A 202 4.84 -3.73 16.71
N VAL A 203 3.83 -2.87 16.49
CA VAL A 203 3.51 -1.79 17.44
C VAL A 203 3.12 -2.37 18.80
N SER A 204 2.25 -3.38 18.83
CA SER A 204 1.83 -4.02 20.09
C SER A 204 3.00 -4.67 20.82
N ILE A 205 3.89 -5.37 20.10
CA ILE A 205 5.13 -5.95 20.65
C ILE A 205 6.03 -4.83 21.19
N GLY A 206 6.28 -3.81 20.37
CA GLY A 206 7.12 -2.68 20.76
C GLY A 206 6.59 -1.92 21.97
N CYS A 207 5.28 -1.63 22.03
CA CYS A 207 4.62 -1.00 23.20
C CYS A 207 4.72 -1.87 24.45
N GLY A 208 4.57 -3.20 24.29
CA GLY A 208 4.75 -4.17 25.37
C GLY A 208 6.17 -4.15 25.94
N ILE A 209 7.18 -4.05 25.10
CA ILE A 209 8.59 -3.91 25.52
C ILE A 209 8.86 -2.52 26.10
N TYR A 210 8.37 -1.45 25.46
CA TYR A 210 8.53 -0.09 25.95
C TYR A 210 8.06 0.06 27.40
N SER A 211 6.88 -0.46 27.72
CA SER A 211 6.32 -0.41 29.09
C SER A 211 7.12 -1.22 30.10
N ARG A 212 7.89 -2.23 29.69
CA ARG A 212 8.80 -3.00 30.56
C ARG A 212 10.15 -2.31 30.74
N LEU A 213 10.64 -1.65 29.70
CA LEU A 213 11.88 -0.91 29.77
C LEU A 213 11.74 0.41 30.55
N PHE A 214 10.67 1.17 30.33
CA PHE A 214 10.48 2.51 30.87
C PHE A 214 9.27 2.55 31.83
N ASN A 215 9.54 2.29 33.13
CA ASN A 215 8.53 2.29 34.20
C ASN A 215 8.40 3.64 34.92
N ASP A 216 8.84 4.72 34.29
CA ASP A 216 8.92 6.05 34.91
C ASP A 216 7.64 6.91 34.74
N GLY A 217 6.56 6.32 34.20
CA GLY A 217 5.27 7.00 33.99
C GLY A 217 5.25 7.98 32.81
N ASP A 218 6.39 8.24 32.15
CA ASP A 218 6.47 9.08 30.96
C ASP A 218 6.09 8.28 29.71
N THR A 219 4.78 8.21 29.44
CA THR A 219 4.21 7.48 28.29
C THR A 219 3.81 8.40 27.14
N LYS A 220 3.99 9.72 27.26
CA LYS A 220 3.63 10.69 26.22
C LYS A 220 4.51 10.49 24.99
N LEU A 221 3.89 10.42 23.83
CA LEU A 221 4.62 10.39 22.56
C LEU A 221 5.17 11.78 22.25
N ARG A 222 6.47 11.85 22.03
CA ARG A 222 7.19 13.09 21.65
C ARG A 222 7.20 13.18 20.13
N LEU A 223 6.10 13.69 19.56
CA LEU A 223 5.93 13.88 18.13
C LEU A 223 6.31 15.33 17.77
N ASP A 224 6.99 15.49 16.65
CA ASP A 224 7.11 16.80 16.01
C ASP A 224 5.71 17.25 15.56
N LYS A 225 5.30 18.47 15.99
CA LYS A 225 3.97 19.03 15.69
C LYS A 225 3.66 19.12 14.20
N ASN A 226 4.69 19.22 13.36
CA ASN A 226 4.57 19.33 11.91
C ASN A 226 4.62 17.96 11.20
N SER A 227 4.90 16.88 11.91
CA SER A 227 4.98 15.54 11.33
C SER A 227 3.58 15.04 10.92
N ASP A 228 3.54 14.19 9.88
CA ASP A 228 2.30 13.53 9.46
C ASP A 228 1.73 12.65 10.58
N ALA A 229 2.59 12.08 11.41
CA ALA A 229 2.20 11.36 12.60
C ALA A 229 1.48 12.25 13.62
N ALA A 230 1.96 13.49 13.85
CA ALA A 230 1.26 14.43 14.73
C ALA A 230 -0.10 14.83 14.17
N LYS A 231 -0.20 15.05 12.86
CA LYS A 231 -1.47 15.35 12.18
C LYS A 231 -2.46 14.18 12.28
N MET A 232 -1.95 12.94 12.19
CA MET A 232 -2.74 11.72 12.30
C MET A 232 -3.44 11.61 13.67
N PHE A 233 -2.78 12.05 14.74
CA PHE A 233 -3.32 12.02 16.11
C PHE A 233 -4.00 13.33 16.55
N SER A 234 -3.75 14.47 15.88
CA SER A 234 -4.22 15.79 16.32
C SER A 234 -5.74 16.01 16.18
N GLY A 235 -6.39 15.25 15.29
CA GLY A 235 -7.85 15.37 15.07
C GLY A 235 -8.71 14.65 16.12
N THR A 236 -8.11 13.91 17.07
CA THR A 236 -8.84 12.82 17.74
C THR A 236 -9.05 12.99 19.22
N LEU A 237 -8.12 13.50 19.96
CA LEU A 237 -8.07 13.11 21.36
C LEU A 237 -8.05 14.26 22.37
N GLY A 238 -8.03 15.52 22.02
CA GLY A 238 -7.97 16.60 23.03
C GLY A 238 -6.90 16.39 24.13
N THR A 239 -6.26 15.20 24.14
CA THR A 239 -5.19 14.75 25.03
C THR A 239 -3.97 14.33 24.22
N PRO A 240 -2.75 14.61 24.72
CA PRO A 240 -1.53 14.21 24.01
C PRO A 240 -1.49 12.68 23.82
N PRO A 241 -1.11 12.20 22.62
CA PRO A 241 -1.04 10.77 22.36
C PRO A 241 0.00 10.09 23.27
N THR A 242 -0.34 8.89 23.73
CA THR A 242 0.53 8.09 24.60
C THR A 242 0.84 6.74 23.96
N VAL A 243 1.92 6.08 24.41
CA VAL A 243 2.25 4.71 23.99
C VAL A 243 1.11 3.74 24.31
N ALA A 244 0.39 3.94 25.41
CA ALA A 244 -0.77 3.10 25.76
C ALA A 244 -1.95 3.30 24.79
N ILE A 245 -2.19 4.52 24.33
CA ILE A 245 -3.21 4.80 23.31
C ILE A 245 -2.82 4.13 21.99
N LEU A 246 -1.54 4.22 21.61
CA LEU A 246 -1.02 3.58 20.39
C LEU A 246 -1.19 2.05 20.45
N ASP A 247 -0.89 1.40 21.58
CA ASP A 247 -1.10 -0.03 21.79
C ASP A 247 -2.59 -0.40 21.70
N ASN A 248 -3.47 0.37 22.37
CA ASN A 248 -4.91 0.12 22.33
C ASN A 248 -5.48 0.23 20.92
N LEU A 249 -5.12 1.29 20.18
CA LEU A 249 -5.55 1.46 18.79
C LEU A 249 -5.04 0.33 17.89
N SER A 250 -3.77 -0.08 18.04
CA SER A 250 -3.22 -1.18 17.28
C SER A 250 -3.95 -2.49 17.52
N ARG A 251 -4.28 -2.79 18.79
CA ARG A 251 -5.06 -3.98 19.16
C ARG A 251 -6.50 -3.93 18.68
N GLU A 252 -7.11 -2.75 18.68
CA GLU A 252 -8.48 -2.56 18.16
C GLU A 252 -8.51 -2.80 16.66
N LEU A 253 -7.58 -2.19 15.91
CA LEU A 253 -7.46 -2.38 14.47
C LEU A 253 -7.16 -3.84 14.10
N ALA A 254 -6.31 -4.52 14.88
CA ALA A 254 -6.05 -5.94 14.70
C ALA A 254 -7.34 -6.78 14.90
N ARG A 255 -8.10 -6.51 15.94
CA ARG A 255 -9.38 -7.21 16.21
C ARG A 255 -10.43 -6.94 15.12
N ASP A 256 -10.48 -5.72 14.58
CA ASP A 256 -11.39 -5.38 13.51
C ASP A 256 -11.02 -6.11 12.22
N SER A 257 -9.72 -6.16 11.88
CA SER A 257 -9.23 -6.98 10.78
C SER A 257 -9.62 -8.45 10.94
N ASP A 258 -9.45 -9.03 12.14
CA ASP A 258 -9.84 -10.40 12.44
C ASP A 258 -11.34 -10.64 12.28
N ARG A 259 -12.19 -9.68 12.71
CA ARG A 259 -13.64 -9.75 12.54
C ARG A 259 -14.03 -9.75 11.07
N HIS A 260 -13.45 -8.85 10.28
CA HIS A 260 -13.68 -8.79 8.85
C HIS A 260 -13.27 -10.10 8.17
N MET A 261 -12.08 -10.66 8.50
CA MET A 261 -11.62 -11.91 7.91
C MET A 261 -12.47 -13.12 8.32
N LYS A 262 -12.99 -13.17 9.55
CA LYS A 262 -13.97 -14.19 9.95
C LYS A 262 -15.26 -14.06 9.14
N ALA A 263 -15.75 -12.84 8.94
CA ALA A 263 -16.91 -12.59 8.10
C ALA A 263 -16.64 -13.02 6.64
N VAL A 264 -15.48 -12.67 6.08
CA VAL A 264 -15.06 -13.10 4.73
C VAL A 264 -15.10 -14.64 4.62
N ASN A 265 -14.50 -15.36 5.58
CA ASN A 265 -14.51 -16.81 5.57
C ASN A 265 -15.92 -17.38 5.52
N ASN A 266 -16.83 -16.88 6.35
CA ASN A 266 -18.22 -17.34 6.40
C ASN A 266 -18.98 -17.00 5.10
N LEU A 267 -18.75 -15.80 4.55
CA LEU A 267 -19.39 -15.35 3.31
C LEU A 267 -18.92 -16.19 2.11
N VAL A 268 -17.62 -16.52 2.03
CA VAL A 268 -17.10 -17.41 0.97
C VAL A 268 -17.71 -18.80 1.11
N ASP A 269 -17.79 -19.34 2.32
CA ASP A 269 -18.38 -20.69 2.56
C ASP A 269 -19.87 -20.72 2.26
N SER A 270 -20.58 -19.61 2.39
CA SER A 270 -22.02 -19.46 2.06
C SER A 270 -22.28 -19.00 0.63
N HIS A 271 -21.23 -18.86 -0.21
CA HIS A 271 -21.31 -18.37 -1.59
C HIS A 271 -21.87 -16.94 -1.74
N HIS A 272 -21.52 -16.03 -0.81
CA HIS A 272 -21.81 -14.60 -0.87
C HIS A 272 -20.53 -13.86 -1.27
N TYR A 273 -20.16 -13.91 -2.55
CA TYR A 273 -18.84 -13.44 -3.00
C TYR A 273 -18.76 -11.93 -3.16
N VAL A 274 -19.89 -11.23 -3.40
CA VAL A 274 -19.93 -9.76 -3.46
C VAL A 274 -19.62 -9.19 -2.09
N ASP A 275 -20.38 -9.60 -1.07
CA ASP A 275 -20.17 -9.17 0.31
C ASP A 275 -18.80 -9.60 0.82
N ALA A 276 -18.32 -10.80 0.41
CA ALA A 276 -16.99 -11.29 0.77
C ALA A 276 -15.87 -10.41 0.22
N LEU A 277 -15.97 -9.96 -1.04
CA LEU A 277 -15.00 -9.05 -1.66
C LEU A 277 -15.02 -7.67 -0.98
N GLU A 278 -16.18 -7.16 -0.64
CA GLU A 278 -16.32 -5.88 0.06
C GLU A 278 -15.68 -5.95 1.46
N ARG A 279 -16.00 -6.98 2.23
CA ARG A 279 -15.41 -7.21 3.56
C ARG A 279 -13.93 -7.50 3.53
N LEU A 280 -13.45 -8.21 2.51
CA LEU A 280 -12.03 -8.46 2.29
C LEU A 280 -11.28 -7.16 1.98
N ASN A 281 -11.88 -6.29 1.17
CA ASN A 281 -11.31 -4.97 0.89
C ASN A 281 -11.22 -4.13 2.17
N GLU A 282 -12.25 -4.13 3.02
CA GLU A 282 -12.23 -3.47 4.33
C GLU A 282 -11.11 -4.04 5.22
N ALA A 283 -10.97 -5.37 5.29
CA ALA A 283 -9.92 -6.02 6.06
C ALA A 283 -8.51 -5.62 5.58
N LEU A 284 -8.29 -5.58 4.26
CA LEU A 284 -7.03 -5.14 3.65
C LEU A 284 -6.74 -3.66 3.92
N LEU A 285 -7.77 -2.81 3.88
CA LEU A 285 -7.61 -1.39 4.19
C LEU A 285 -7.16 -1.16 5.63
N ILE A 286 -7.68 -1.95 6.57
CA ILE A 286 -7.34 -1.83 7.98
C ILE A 286 -5.99 -2.49 8.24
N GLY A 287 -5.80 -3.74 7.85
CA GLY A 287 -4.72 -4.58 8.29
C GLY A 287 -4.06 -5.43 7.21
N GLU A 288 -3.55 -4.82 6.14
CA GLU A 288 -2.85 -5.50 5.03
C GLU A 288 -1.74 -6.46 5.50
N PHE A 289 -1.07 -6.12 6.61
CA PHE A 289 0.04 -6.92 7.17
C PHE A 289 -0.38 -7.78 8.36
N MET A 290 -1.68 -7.85 8.65
CA MET A 290 -2.16 -8.67 9.76
C MET A 290 -2.16 -10.17 9.39
N PRO A 291 -1.84 -11.06 10.35
CA PRO A 291 -1.83 -12.50 10.11
C PRO A 291 -3.13 -13.02 9.52
N ALA A 292 -4.27 -12.61 10.07
CA ALA A 292 -5.58 -13.05 9.59
C ALA A 292 -5.84 -12.77 8.11
N VAL A 293 -5.28 -11.68 7.57
CA VAL A 293 -5.37 -11.33 6.16
C VAL A 293 -4.41 -12.17 5.34
N ASN A 294 -3.15 -12.28 5.77
CA ASN A 294 -2.11 -12.93 4.98
C ASN A 294 -2.22 -14.46 4.98
N THR A 295 -2.76 -15.06 6.05
CA THR A 295 -3.00 -16.51 6.15
C THR A 295 -4.35 -16.97 5.59
N PHE A 296 -5.10 -16.06 4.94
CA PHE A 296 -6.37 -16.41 4.31
C PHE A 296 -6.17 -17.53 3.27
N PRO A 297 -6.98 -18.62 3.30
CA PRO A 297 -6.76 -19.80 2.47
C PRO A 297 -6.69 -19.47 0.98
N TYR A 298 -5.64 -19.97 0.32
CA TYR A 298 -5.37 -19.76 -1.10
C TYR A 298 -6.55 -20.16 -1.98
N GLU A 299 -7.16 -21.32 -1.74
CA GLU A 299 -8.33 -21.77 -2.49
C GLU A 299 -9.50 -20.79 -2.43
N LYS A 300 -9.72 -20.16 -1.26
CA LYS A 300 -10.77 -19.15 -1.09
C LYS A 300 -10.41 -17.86 -1.81
N LYS A 301 -9.12 -17.45 -1.80
CA LYS A 301 -8.62 -16.33 -2.61
C LYS A 301 -8.90 -16.57 -4.10
N GLN A 302 -8.59 -17.77 -4.60
CA GLN A 302 -8.79 -18.12 -5.99
C GLN A 302 -10.26 -18.06 -6.41
N LYS A 303 -11.17 -18.51 -5.55
CA LYS A 303 -12.62 -18.40 -5.79
C LYS A 303 -13.06 -16.93 -5.92
N LEU A 304 -12.61 -16.09 -5.01
CA LEU A 304 -12.93 -14.66 -5.06
C LEU A 304 -12.30 -13.96 -6.27
N TYR A 305 -11.05 -14.33 -6.61
CA TYR A 305 -10.37 -13.78 -7.78
C TYR A 305 -11.05 -14.18 -9.09
N ALA A 306 -11.42 -15.47 -9.22
CA ALA A 306 -12.15 -15.96 -10.39
C ALA A 306 -13.50 -15.24 -10.53
N PHE A 307 -14.27 -15.14 -9.44
CA PHE A 307 -15.54 -14.42 -9.42
C PHE A 307 -15.38 -12.94 -9.83
N LYS A 308 -14.39 -12.23 -9.26
CA LYS A 308 -14.11 -10.83 -9.62
C LYS A 308 -13.80 -10.68 -11.11
N ARG A 309 -12.95 -11.56 -11.64
CA ARG A 309 -12.58 -11.57 -13.06
C ARG A 309 -13.79 -11.85 -13.96
N ASP A 310 -14.67 -12.76 -13.54
CA ASP A 310 -15.89 -13.07 -14.30
C ASP A 310 -16.86 -11.89 -14.29
N VAL A 311 -16.98 -11.15 -13.20
CA VAL A 311 -17.74 -9.91 -13.13
C VAL A 311 -17.13 -8.83 -14.06
N GLU A 312 -15.81 -8.67 -14.05
CA GLU A 312 -15.11 -7.74 -14.98
C GLU A 312 -15.36 -8.14 -16.44
N LYS A 313 -15.24 -9.42 -16.75
CA LYS A 313 -15.55 -9.96 -18.09
C LYS A 313 -17.00 -9.70 -18.50
N LEU A 314 -17.95 -9.78 -17.57
CA LEU A 314 -19.35 -9.44 -17.88
C LEU A 314 -19.49 -7.99 -18.33
N PHE A 315 -18.82 -7.05 -17.65
CA PHE A 315 -18.82 -5.65 -18.07
C PHE A 315 -18.19 -5.47 -19.46
N GLU A 316 -17.09 -6.18 -19.73
CA GLU A 316 -16.46 -6.15 -21.06
C GLU A 316 -17.39 -6.67 -22.15
N LEU A 317 -18.09 -7.78 -21.92
CA LEU A 317 -19.05 -8.36 -22.85
C LEU A 317 -20.26 -7.43 -23.08
N MET A 318 -20.77 -6.82 -22.01
CA MET A 318 -21.86 -5.84 -22.10
C MET A 318 -21.45 -4.62 -22.92
N ASN A 319 -20.25 -4.08 -22.69
CA ASN A 319 -19.71 -2.96 -23.45
C ASN A 319 -19.42 -3.33 -24.91
N GLY A 320 -18.96 -4.57 -25.14
CA GLY A 320 -18.74 -5.12 -26.47
C GLY A 320 -20.02 -5.57 -27.19
N LYS A 321 -21.19 -5.42 -26.56
CA LYS A 321 -22.50 -5.85 -27.09
C LYS A 321 -22.54 -7.33 -27.48
N ASP A 322 -21.80 -8.16 -26.73
CA ASP A 322 -21.80 -9.60 -26.89
C ASP A 322 -22.79 -10.22 -25.91
N TYR A 323 -24.07 -10.05 -26.22
CA TYR A 323 -25.14 -10.38 -25.29
C TYR A 323 -25.36 -11.89 -25.10
N GLU A 324 -24.98 -12.72 -26.08
CA GLU A 324 -25.08 -14.17 -25.95
C GLU A 324 -24.07 -14.73 -24.92
N GLU A 325 -22.80 -14.35 -25.05
CA GLU A 325 -21.80 -14.71 -24.04
C GLU A 325 -22.07 -14.04 -22.69
N ALA A 326 -22.54 -12.79 -22.71
CA ALA A 326 -22.91 -12.07 -21.48
C ALA A 326 -24.02 -12.79 -20.72
N LEU A 327 -25.08 -13.27 -21.41
CA LEU A 327 -26.18 -14.01 -20.78
C LEU A 327 -25.69 -15.31 -20.14
N THR A 328 -24.86 -16.07 -20.88
CA THR A 328 -24.25 -17.30 -20.38
C THR A 328 -23.42 -17.04 -19.12
N LEU A 329 -22.65 -15.95 -19.13
CA LEU A 329 -21.83 -15.56 -17.99
C LEU A 329 -22.69 -15.10 -16.79
N VAL A 330 -23.76 -14.36 -17.03
CA VAL A 330 -24.75 -13.96 -15.99
C VAL A 330 -25.34 -15.18 -15.30
N GLU A 331 -25.75 -16.21 -16.08
CA GLU A 331 -26.29 -17.45 -15.50
C GLU A 331 -25.24 -18.20 -14.65
N ASN A 332 -23.98 -18.19 -15.06
CA ASN A 332 -22.89 -18.79 -14.29
C ASN A 332 -22.62 -18.02 -13.01
N LEU A 333 -22.56 -16.69 -13.08
CA LEU A 333 -22.37 -15.81 -11.92
C LEU A 333 -23.50 -15.98 -10.91
N LYS A 334 -24.75 -16.11 -11.37
CA LYS A 334 -25.93 -16.37 -10.51
C LYS A 334 -25.85 -17.71 -9.76
N LYS A 335 -25.26 -18.73 -10.39
CA LYS A 335 -25.01 -20.03 -9.73
C LYS A 335 -23.82 -19.97 -8.80
N THR A 336 -22.82 -19.16 -9.11
CA THR A 336 -21.56 -19.04 -8.37
C THR A 336 -21.73 -18.22 -7.08
N SER A 337 -22.50 -17.10 -7.14
CA SER A 337 -22.68 -16.20 -6.00
C SER A 337 -24.17 -15.94 -5.76
N ARG A 338 -24.59 -16.12 -4.50
CA ARG A 338 -25.99 -15.93 -4.09
C ARG A 338 -26.40 -14.47 -3.94
N ASP A 339 -25.43 -13.61 -3.69
CA ASP A 339 -25.60 -12.17 -3.44
C ASP A 339 -25.33 -11.32 -4.70
N PHE A 340 -24.97 -11.95 -5.82
CA PHE A 340 -24.75 -11.23 -7.07
C PHE A 340 -26.09 -10.87 -7.74
N SER A 341 -26.36 -9.56 -7.83
CA SER A 341 -27.58 -9.05 -8.44
C SER A 341 -27.45 -9.01 -9.96
N THR A 342 -28.02 -10.00 -10.64
CA THR A 342 -28.01 -10.11 -12.11
C THR A 342 -29.09 -9.26 -12.79
N GLY A 343 -30.09 -8.80 -12.05
CA GLY A 343 -31.32 -8.20 -12.63
C GLY A 343 -31.09 -7.00 -13.55
N ARG A 344 -30.08 -6.16 -13.25
CA ARG A 344 -29.74 -5.03 -14.13
C ARG A 344 -29.12 -5.51 -15.44
N ALA A 345 -28.20 -6.47 -15.37
CA ALA A 345 -27.57 -7.02 -16.58
C ALA A 345 -28.61 -7.80 -17.42
N GLU A 346 -29.40 -8.67 -16.80
CA GLU A 346 -30.47 -9.41 -17.47
C GLU A 346 -31.48 -8.46 -18.15
N SER A 347 -31.89 -7.39 -17.47
CA SER A 347 -32.82 -6.41 -18.03
C SER A 347 -32.19 -5.64 -19.19
N ALA A 348 -30.93 -5.23 -19.09
CA ALA A 348 -30.24 -4.53 -20.15
C ALA A 348 -30.03 -5.41 -21.40
N ILE A 349 -29.61 -6.67 -21.18
CA ILE A 349 -29.47 -7.66 -22.27
C ILE A 349 -30.82 -7.91 -22.93
N SER A 350 -31.88 -8.18 -22.15
CA SER A 350 -33.22 -8.43 -22.67
C SER A 350 -33.76 -7.25 -23.45
N ALA A 351 -33.55 -6.02 -22.96
CA ALA A 351 -33.94 -4.81 -23.68
C ALA A 351 -33.19 -4.65 -25.02
N ALA A 352 -31.88 -4.93 -25.03
CA ALA A 352 -31.08 -4.86 -26.25
C ALA A 352 -31.48 -5.94 -27.28
N VAL A 353 -31.68 -7.18 -26.79
CA VAL A 353 -32.17 -8.28 -27.64
C VAL A 353 -33.52 -7.95 -28.25
N PHE A 354 -34.49 -7.51 -27.44
CA PHE A 354 -35.82 -7.14 -27.87
C PHE A 354 -35.80 -5.98 -28.89
N ALA A 355 -35.01 -4.94 -28.63
CA ALA A 355 -34.88 -3.79 -29.53
C ALA A 355 -34.25 -4.20 -30.87
N SER A 356 -33.16 -5.00 -30.84
CA SER A 356 -32.53 -5.52 -32.06
C SER A 356 -33.49 -6.39 -32.86
N ASP A 357 -34.20 -7.31 -32.20
CA ASP A 357 -35.19 -8.18 -32.85
C ASP A 357 -36.37 -7.39 -33.45
N ALA A 358 -36.84 -6.32 -32.77
CA ALA A 358 -37.88 -5.44 -33.30
C ALA A 358 -37.45 -4.74 -34.58
N TYR A 359 -36.20 -4.24 -34.65
CA TYR A 359 -35.67 -3.66 -35.88
C TYR A 359 -35.51 -4.71 -36.99
N ILE A 360 -35.09 -5.92 -36.66
CA ILE A 360 -35.00 -7.03 -37.61
C ILE A 360 -36.39 -7.35 -38.22
N ALA A 361 -37.44 -7.42 -37.37
CA ALA A 361 -38.80 -7.64 -37.83
C ALA A 361 -39.30 -6.52 -38.75
N GLN A 362 -39.04 -5.25 -38.39
CA GLN A 362 -39.35 -4.11 -39.28
C GLN A 362 -38.56 -4.16 -40.59
N GLY A 363 -37.30 -4.58 -40.55
CA GLY A 363 -36.47 -4.77 -41.74
C GLY A 363 -37.01 -5.88 -42.65
N GLN A 364 -37.52 -6.99 -42.10
CA GLN A 364 -38.19 -8.05 -42.85
C GLN A 364 -39.47 -7.54 -43.52
N GLU A 365 -40.25 -6.71 -42.85
CA GLU A 365 -41.44 -6.09 -43.43
C GLU A 365 -41.09 -5.10 -44.55
N ALA A 366 -40.05 -4.27 -44.36
CA ALA A 366 -39.53 -3.36 -45.36
C ALA A 366 -39.03 -4.11 -46.62
N LEU A 367 -38.35 -5.26 -46.41
CA LEU A 367 -37.92 -6.14 -47.49
C LEU A 367 -39.10 -6.69 -48.28
N ALA A 368 -40.16 -7.15 -47.62
CA ALA A 368 -41.37 -7.67 -48.25
C ALA A 368 -42.10 -6.58 -49.06
N ARG A 369 -42.00 -5.32 -48.69
CA ARG A 369 -42.56 -4.15 -49.42
C ARG A 369 -41.62 -3.60 -50.47
N GLY A 370 -40.39 -4.07 -50.61
CA GLY A 370 -39.40 -3.54 -51.54
C GLY A 370 -38.81 -2.18 -51.13
N ASP A 371 -39.01 -1.73 -49.86
CA ASP A 371 -38.52 -0.46 -49.35
C ASP A 371 -37.07 -0.62 -48.86
N ARG A 372 -36.11 -0.38 -49.76
CA ARG A 372 -34.68 -0.52 -49.49
C ARG A 372 -34.15 0.46 -48.47
N ALA A 373 -34.61 1.71 -48.48
CA ALA A 373 -34.12 2.74 -47.56
C ALA A 373 -34.49 2.39 -46.11
N LYS A 374 -35.73 1.94 -45.90
CA LYS A 374 -36.19 1.51 -44.58
C LYS A 374 -35.52 0.22 -44.11
N LEU A 375 -35.24 -0.72 -45.02
CA LEU A 375 -34.50 -1.94 -44.71
C LEU A 375 -33.08 -1.62 -44.22
N GLU A 376 -32.39 -0.71 -44.92
CA GLU A 376 -31.02 -0.30 -44.55
C GLU A 376 -30.99 0.40 -43.17
N GLU A 377 -31.94 1.31 -42.91
CA GLU A 377 -32.11 1.97 -41.61
C GLU A 377 -32.34 0.96 -40.48
N CYS A 378 -33.25 0.00 -40.70
CA CYS A 378 -33.56 -1.04 -39.72
C CYS A 378 -32.36 -1.95 -39.44
N LEU A 379 -31.64 -2.35 -40.51
CA LEU A 379 -30.42 -3.15 -40.37
C LEU A 379 -29.35 -2.43 -39.58
N LYS A 380 -29.10 -1.15 -39.91
CA LYS A 380 -28.12 -0.33 -39.18
C LYS A 380 -28.48 -0.24 -37.70
N SER A 381 -29.73 0.08 -37.39
CA SER A 381 -30.20 0.18 -35.98
C SER A 381 -30.10 -1.14 -35.24
N ALA A 382 -30.47 -2.26 -35.87
CA ALA A 382 -30.36 -3.58 -35.25
C ALA A 382 -28.91 -3.97 -34.94
N ILE A 383 -27.97 -3.65 -35.85
CA ILE A 383 -26.54 -3.93 -35.69
C ILE A 383 -25.88 -3.01 -34.65
N GLU A 384 -26.27 -1.73 -34.64
CA GLU A 384 -25.77 -0.79 -33.61
C GLU A 384 -26.11 -1.27 -32.19
N ILE A 385 -27.29 -1.92 -32.04
CA ILE A 385 -27.72 -2.46 -30.74
C ILE A 385 -27.04 -3.80 -30.43
N TRP A 386 -27.11 -4.76 -31.40
CA TRP A 386 -26.55 -6.10 -31.23
C TRP A 386 -25.87 -6.60 -32.50
N PRO A 387 -24.59 -6.32 -32.72
CA PRO A 387 -23.86 -6.68 -33.94
C PRO A 387 -23.83 -8.18 -34.27
N LYS A 388 -23.81 -9.02 -33.22
CA LYS A 388 -23.74 -10.48 -33.31
C LYS A 388 -25.12 -11.17 -33.29
N ASN A 389 -26.22 -10.44 -33.43
CA ASN A 389 -27.57 -11.04 -33.43
C ASN A 389 -27.70 -12.11 -34.54
N PRO A 390 -27.93 -13.38 -34.18
CA PRO A 390 -28.02 -14.46 -35.17
C PRO A 390 -29.16 -14.28 -36.18
N ARG A 391 -30.21 -13.52 -35.83
CA ARG A 391 -31.36 -13.23 -36.69
C ARG A 391 -31.05 -12.23 -37.81
N LEU A 392 -29.92 -11.54 -37.76
CA LEU A 392 -29.47 -10.64 -38.85
C LEU A 392 -29.06 -11.38 -40.12
N LEU A 393 -28.61 -12.65 -40.00
CA LEU A 393 -28.12 -13.44 -41.14
C LEU A 393 -29.14 -13.59 -42.29
N PRO A 394 -30.41 -13.96 -42.05
CA PRO A 394 -31.40 -14.08 -43.12
C PRO A 394 -31.66 -12.75 -43.83
N LEU A 395 -31.72 -11.66 -43.07
CA LEU A 395 -32.00 -10.33 -43.60
C LEU A 395 -30.83 -9.80 -44.45
N ARG A 396 -29.62 -10.08 -44.05
CA ARG A 396 -28.38 -9.80 -44.79
C ARG A 396 -28.37 -10.56 -46.11
N ASN A 397 -28.65 -11.88 -46.09
CA ASN A 397 -28.68 -12.72 -47.28
C ASN A 397 -29.74 -12.24 -48.32
N ALA A 398 -30.90 -11.78 -47.86
CA ALA A 398 -31.94 -11.25 -48.71
C ALA A 398 -31.54 -9.91 -49.36
N MET A 399 -30.82 -9.06 -48.67
CA MET A 399 -30.30 -7.80 -49.21
C MET A 399 -29.26 -8.03 -50.32
N MET A 400 -28.46 -9.11 -50.24
CA MET A 400 -27.49 -9.49 -51.27
C MET A 400 -28.10 -9.96 -52.56
N ALA A 401 -29.17 -10.75 -52.49
CA ALA A 401 -29.86 -11.24 -53.69
C ALA A 401 -30.41 -10.11 -54.58
N ALA A 402 -30.47 -8.90 -54.03
CA ALA A 402 -31.03 -7.72 -54.72
C ALA A 402 -29.99 -6.85 -55.47
N GLY A 403 -28.76 -7.28 -55.69
CA GLY A 403 -27.90 -6.76 -56.76
C GLY A 403 -26.97 -5.58 -56.50
N GLN A 404 -26.35 -5.46 -55.28
CA GLN A 404 -25.31 -4.43 -55.02
C GLN A 404 -23.90 -4.99 -54.77
N GLN A 405 -23.54 -6.13 -55.35
CA GLN A 405 -22.36 -6.91 -55.00
C GLN A 405 -20.99 -6.33 -55.40
N SER A 406 -20.86 -5.47 -56.39
CA SER A 406 -19.52 -5.13 -56.90
C SER A 406 -18.82 -3.98 -56.16
N HIS A 407 -19.55 -2.93 -55.80
CA HIS A 407 -18.91 -1.74 -55.18
C HIS A 407 -18.53 -1.96 -53.70
N ALA A 408 -19.35 -2.62 -52.92
CA ALA A 408 -19.09 -2.83 -51.52
C ALA A 408 -17.89 -3.79 -51.27
N LEU A 409 -17.66 -4.77 -52.16
CA LEU A 409 -16.48 -5.65 -52.08
C LEU A 409 -15.17 -4.88 -52.38
N GLU A 410 -15.23 -3.96 -53.37
CA GLU A 410 -14.09 -3.09 -53.67
C GLU A 410 -13.80 -2.12 -52.51
N ASP A 411 -14.84 -1.58 -51.89
CA ASP A 411 -14.72 -0.71 -50.71
C ASP A 411 -14.13 -1.46 -49.53
N PHE A 412 -14.57 -2.70 -49.25
CA PHE A 412 -13.95 -3.53 -48.19
C PHE A 412 -12.47 -3.74 -48.47
N LYS A 413 -12.08 -4.20 -49.67
CA LYS A 413 -10.68 -4.42 -50.03
C LYS A 413 -9.85 -3.14 -49.93
N ARG A 414 -10.40 -2.00 -50.29
CA ARG A 414 -9.78 -0.68 -50.16
C ARG A 414 -9.56 -0.30 -48.68
N PHE A 415 -10.58 -0.46 -47.84
CA PHE A 415 -10.51 -0.14 -46.42
C PHE A 415 -9.56 -1.09 -45.69
N HIS A 416 -9.58 -2.39 -45.98
CA HIS A 416 -8.63 -3.37 -45.46
C HIS A 416 -7.19 -3.02 -45.84
N LYS A 417 -6.92 -2.75 -47.13
CA LYS A 417 -5.59 -2.34 -47.59
C LYS A 417 -5.09 -1.06 -46.90
N ASN A 418 -5.96 -0.11 -46.65
CA ASN A 418 -5.65 1.16 -45.99
C ASN A 418 -5.71 1.05 -44.46
N LYS A 419 -5.94 -0.14 -43.90
CA LYS A 419 -6.07 -0.39 -42.44
C LYS A 419 -7.09 0.54 -41.76
N ASN A 420 -8.15 0.91 -42.48
CA ASN A 420 -9.24 1.77 -41.99
C ASN A 420 -10.31 0.91 -41.30
N TYR A 421 -9.93 0.39 -40.09
CA TYR A 421 -10.75 -0.56 -39.34
C TYR A 421 -12.08 0.05 -38.91
N ARG A 422 -12.12 1.35 -38.62
CA ARG A 422 -13.37 2.05 -38.24
C ARG A 422 -14.38 2.04 -39.38
N ARG A 423 -13.96 2.32 -40.61
CA ARG A 423 -14.85 2.24 -41.76
C ARG A 423 -15.33 0.81 -42.02
N ILE A 424 -14.52 -0.19 -41.77
CA ILE A 424 -14.92 -1.59 -41.86
C ILE A 424 -15.95 -1.90 -40.77
N PHE A 425 -15.72 -1.43 -39.55
CA PHE A 425 -16.64 -1.61 -38.44
C PHE A 425 -17.97 -0.87 -38.66
N ASP A 426 -17.95 0.37 -39.12
CA ASP A 426 -19.16 1.16 -39.41
C ASP A 426 -20.04 0.49 -40.47
N ASN A 427 -19.42 -0.21 -41.43
CA ASN A 427 -20.10 -0.90 -42.51
C ASN A 427 -20.04 -2.44 -42.39
N GLN A 428 -19.82 -2.96 -41.16
CA GLN A 428 -19.60 -4.39 -40.90
C GLN A 428 -20.76 -5.27 -41.37
N HIS A 429 -21.98 -4.75 -41.34
CA HIS A 429 -23.19 -5.45 -41.80
C HIS A 429 -23.14 -5.75 -43.29
N GLU A 430 -22.66 -4.80 -44.10
CA GLU A 430 -22.54 -4.93 -45.54
C GLU A 430 -21.39 -5.87 -45.89
N PHE A 431 -20.22 -5.69 -45.25
CA PHE A 431 -19.02 -6.48 -45.53
C PHE A 431 -19.12 -7.92 -45.04
N ALA A 432 -19.70 -8.16 -43.86
CA ALA A 432 -19.84 -9.52 -43.30
C ALA A 432 -20.59 -10.46 -44.25
N VAL A 433 -21.46 -9.90 -45.02
CA VAL A 433 -22.27 -10.65 -45.98
C VAL A 433 -21.49 -10.94 -47.27
N LEU A 434 -20.70 -9.97 -47.71
CA LEU A 434 -19.91 -10.05 -48.94
C LEU A 434 -18.74 -11.03 -48.82
N VAL A 435 -18.17 -11.17 -47.61
CA VAL A 435 -17.01 -12.03 -47.37
C VAL A 435 -17.40 -13.48 -47.04
N LYS A 436 -18.70 -13.80 -46.89
CA LYS A 436 -19.19 -15.09 -46.40
C LYS A 436 -18.70 -16.29 -47.21
N ASP A 437 -18.68 -16.16 -48.54
CA ASP A 437 -18.39 -17.25 -49.48
C ASP A 437 -16.89 -17.34 -49.82
N ASP A 438 -16.08 -16.41 -49.33
CA ASP A 438 -14.61 -16.38 -49.48
C ASP A 438 -13.90 -16.52 -48.13
N PRO A 439 -13.32 -17.69 -47.82
CA PRO A 439 -12.67 -17.94 -46.52
C PRO A 439 -11.51 -16.97 -46.23
N GLU A 440 -10.80 -16.49 -47.25
CA GLU A 440 -9.67 -15.57 -47.06
C GLU A 440 -10.17 -14.17 -46.70
N LEU A 441 -11.19 -13.68 -47.40
CA LEU A 441 -11.82 -12.40 -47.07
C LEU A 441 -12.52 -12.44 -45.72
N GLN A 442 -13.14 -13.57 -45.37
CA GLN A 442 -13.75 -13.76 -44.05
C GLN A 442 -12.70 -13.65 -42.92
N LYS A 443 -11.53 -14.30 -43.11
CA LYS A 443 -10.43 -14.21 -42.16
C LYS A 443 -9.96 -12.77 -41.99
N GLN A 444 -9.72 -12.06 -43.11
CA GLN A 444 -9.30 -10.65 -43.10
C GLN A 444 -10.34 -9.77 -42.38
N PHE A 445 -11.62 -9.98 -42.64
CA PHE A 445 -12.69 -9.23 -41.99
C PHE A 445 -12.74 -9.46 -40.47
N VAL A 446 -12.57 -10.71 -40.01
CA VAL A 446 -12.54 -11.02 -38.59
C VAL A 446 -11.29 -10.39 -37.91
N GLU A 447 -10.16 -10.41 -38.61
CA GLU A 447 -8.94 -9.75 -38.13
C GLU A 447 -9.12 -8.23 -37.99
N ASP A 448 -9.75 -7.58 -38.98
CA ASP A 448 -10.03 -6.15 -38.95
C ASP A 448 -11.00 -5.76 -37.83
N LEU A 449 -12.07 -6.54 -37.65
CA LEU A 449 -12.98 -6.35 -36.51
C LEU A 449 -12.28 -6.57 -35.16
N GLY A 450 -11.35 -7.53 -35.11
CA GLY A 450 -10.49 -7.74 -33.93
C GLY A 450 -9.63 -6.52 -33.62
N LYS A 451 -9.04 -5.88 -34.63
CA LYS A 451 -8.28 -4.63 -34.47
C LYS A 451 -9.19 -3.48 -34.00
N MET A 452 -10.39 -3.35 -34.54
CA MET A 452 -11.35 -2.34 -34.07
C MET A 452 -11.80 -2.57 -32.64
N ALA A 453 -12.02 -3.81 -32.24
CA ALA A 453 -12.35 -4.15 -30.85
C ALA A 453 -11.21 -3.76 -29.86
N VAL A 454 -9.95 -3.86 -30.28
CA VAL A 454 -8.81 -3.37 -29.51
C VAL A 454 -8.83 -1.85 -29.36
N ILE A 455 -9.13 -1.13 -30.46
CA ILE A 455 -9.27 0.33 -30.45
C ILE A 455 -10.39 0.76 -29.49
N GLU A 456 -11.59 0.20 -29.64
CA GLU A 456 -12.75 0.56 -28.82
C GLU A 456 -12.52 0.24 -27.33
N ARG A 457 -11.86 -0.88 -27.02
CA ARG A 457 -11.49 -1.23 -25.64
C ARG A 457 -10.53 -0.20 -25.03
N ALA A 458 -9.50 0.18 -25.79
CA ALA A 458 -8.53 1.16 -25.33
C ALA A 458 -9.16 2.55 -25.14
N LEU A 459 -10.00 2.99 -26.09
CA LEU A 459 -10.77 4.24 -25.97
C LEU A 459 -11.72 4.20 -24.77
N GLY A 460 -12.45 3.11 -24.60
CA GLY A 460 -13.36 2.92 -23.46
C GLY A 460 -12.63 2.98 -22.12
N ALA A 461 -11.51 2.27 -22.01
CA ALA A 461 -10.68 2.30 -20.81
C ALA A 461 -10.11 3.71 -20.53
N ALA A 462 -9.61 4.38 -21.55
CA ALA A 462 -9.09 5.75 -21.41
C ALA A 462 -10.20 6.74 -20.98
N ARG A 463 -11.38 6.70 -21.60
CA ARG A 463 -12.52 7.54 -21.24
C ARG A 463 -13.02 7.27 -19.82
N GLN A 464 -13.07 6.01 -19.41
CA GLN A 464 -13.44 5.65 -18.04
C GLN A 464 -12.46 6.22 -17.01
N ARG A 465 -11.14 6.12 -17.29
CA ARG A 465 -10.11 6.70 -16.41
C ARG A 465 -10.18 8.23 -16.39
N GLU A 466 -10.41 8.86 -17.51
CA GLU A 466 -10.58 10.31 -17.60
C GLU A 466 -11.79 10.79 -16.78
N ALA A 467 -12.92 10.06 -16.86
CA ALA A 467 -14.10 10.34 -16.04
C ALA A 467 -13.83 10.21 -14.53
N MET A 468 -12.85 9.36 -14.14
CA MET A 468 -12.36 9.22 -12.76
C MET A 468 -11.26 10.24 -12.41
N GLN A 469 -10.99 11.24 -13.24
CA GLN A 469 -9.91 12.24 -13.10
C GLN A 469 -8.50 11.63 -13.11
N ASP A 470 -8.33 10.39 -13.57
CA ASP A 470 -7.04 9.72 -13.72
C ASP A 470 -6.48 9.95 -15.13
N VAL A 471 -6.11 11.18 -15.42
CA VAL A 471 -5.62 11.60 -16.75
C VAL A 471 -4.31 10.89 -17.13
N TYR A 472 -3.42 10.68 -16.17
CA TYR A 472 -2.14 9.97 -16.42
C TYR A 472 -2.37 8.52 -16.83
N GLY A 473 -3.25 7.82 -16.12
CA GLY A 473 -3.59 6.46 -16.46
C GLY A 473 -4.36 6.34 -17.77
N ALA A 474 -5.24 7.29 -18.06
CA ALA A 474 -5.94 7.35 -19.34
C ALA A 474 -4.95 7.49 -20.51
N TRP A 475 -3.94 8.34 -20.37
CA TRP A 475 -2.87 8.49 -21.34
C TRP A 475 -2.03 7.21 -21.48
N GLU A 476 -1.64 6.59 -20.37
CA GLU A 476 -0.83 5.35 -20.39
C GLU A 476 -1.55 4.19 -21.08
N GLU A 477 -2.88 4.08 -20.97
CA GLU A 477 -3.64 3.05 -21.71
C GLU A 477 -3.47 3.22 -23.21
N LEU A 478 -3.64 4.45 -23.72
CA LEU A 478 -3.46 4.71 -25.14
C LEU A 478 -1.99 4.63 -25.57
N GLN A 479 -1.06 5.07 -24.75
CA GLN A 479 0.38 4.97 -25.02
C GLN A 479 0.83 3.51 -25.09
N GLN A 480 0.30 2.63 -24.25
CA GLN A 480 0.60 1.20 -24.31
C GLN A 480 0.11 0.57 -25.62
N LEU A 481 -1.07 0.96 -26.09
CA LEU A 481 -1.57 0.52 -27.39
C LEU A 481 -0.67 1.06 -28.50
N ARG A 482 -0.29 2.34 -28.45
CA ARG A 482 0.56 2.99 -29.45
C ARG A 482 1.95 2.36 -29.54
N SER A 483 2.54 1.96 -28.40
CA SER A 483 3.85 1.29 -28.41
C SER A 483 3.80 -0.10 -29.03
N LYS A 484 2.64 -0.77 -29.00
CA LYS A 484 2.42 -2.09 -29.62
C LYS A 484 2.05 -2.00 -31.10
N ASP A 485 1.26 -1.02 -31.47
CA ASP A 485 0.74 -0.87 -32.84
C ASP A 485 0.50 0.62 -33.15
N GLN A 486 1.55 1.29 -33.61
CA GLN A 486 1.50 2.70 -33.95
C GLN A 486 0.61 2.99 -35.17
N GLU A 487 0.42 2.02 -36.08
CA GLU A 487 -0.36 2.19 -37.32
C GLU A 487 -1.85 2.41 -37.00
N LEU A 488 -2.38 1.86 -35.91
CA LEU A 488 -3.75 2.10 -35.48
C LEU A 488 -4.04 3.60 -35.29
N PHE A 489 -3.07 4.34 -34.71
CA PHE A 489 -3.22 5.79 -34.46
C PHE A 489 -3.12 6.63 -35.73
N ILE A 490 -2.43 6.14 -36.76
CA ILE A 490 -2.34 6.83 -38.05
C ILE A 490 -3.66 6.72 -38.79
N ASN A 491 -4.31 5.57 -38.71
CA ASN A 491 -5.46 5.22 -39.54
C ASN A 491 -6.81 5.47 -38.82
N ASP A 492 -6.84 5.64 -37.50
CA ASP A 492 -8.05 5.96 -36.73
C ASP A 492 -7.97 7.39 -36.17
N GLN A 493 -8.76 8.28 -36.75
CA GLN A 493 -8.76 9.70 -36.40
C GLN A 493 -9.25 9.95 -34.97
N GLU A 494 -10.24 9.19 -34.50
CA GLU A 494 -10.82 9.34 -33.18
C GLU A 494 -9.82 8.91 -32.10
N LEU A 495 -9.17 7.75 -32.31
CA LEU A 495 -8.12 7.23 -31.41
C LEU A 495 -6.95 8.23 -31.33
N ASN A 496 -6.52 8.76 -32.47
CA ASN A 496 -5.43 9.74 -32.51
C ASN A 496 -5.80 11.06 -31.83
N ALA A 497 -7.02 11.57 -32.05
CA ALA A 497 -7.51 12.80 -31.42
C ALA A 497 -7.56 12.67 -29.88
N GLN A 498 -8.11 11.56 -29.39
CA GLN A 498 -8.16 11.28 -27.94
C GLN A 498 -6.75 11.14 -27.33
N TYR A 499 -5.84 10.47 -28.05
CA TYR A 499 -4.45 10.35 -27.61
C TYR A 499 -3.75 11.71 -27.52
N LEU A 500 -3.91 12.59 -28.50
CA LEU A 500 -3.31 13.93 -28.50
C LEU A 500 -3.88 14.81 -27.38
N ASP A 501 -5.19 14.75 -27.16
CA ASP A 501 -5.85 15.47 -26.06
C ASP A 501 -5.31 15.02 -24.71
N LEU A 502 -5.25 13.70 -24.47
CA LEU A 502 -4.70 13.14 -23.24
C LEU A 502 -3.20 13.41 -23.09
N THR A 503 -2.42 13.40 -24.18
CA THR A 503 -0.99 13.76 -24.17
C THR A 503 -0.80 15.20 -23.70
N THR A 504 -1.66 16.11 -24.14
CA THR A 504 -1.64 17.51 -23.72
C THR A 504 -1.98 17.63 -22.22
N LYS A 505 -3.04 16.97 -21.79
CA LYS A 505 -3.47 16.95 -20.38
C LYS A 505 -2.45 16.28 -19.46
N ALA A 506 -1.75 15.24 -19.92
CA ALA A 506 -0.73 14.50 -19.18
C ALA A 506 0.71 14.99 -19.43
N SER A 507 0.90 16.18 -19.99
CA SER A 507 2.18 16.66 -20.51
C SER A 507 3.35 16.57 -19.52
N THR A 508 3.12 16.78 -18.25
CA THR A 508 4.16 16.68 -17.21
C THR A 508 4.76 15.27 -17.13
N LEU A 509 3.92 14.23 -17.10
CA LEU A 509 4.35 12.84 -17.08
C LEU A 509 5.04 12.47 -18.41
N VAL A 510 4.43 12.88 -19.51
CA VAL A 510 4.95 12.63 -20.88
C VAL A 510 6.36 13.18 -21.06
N ASN A 511 6.58 14.41 -20.61
CA ASN A 511 7.91 15.07 -20.70
C ASN A 511 8.94 14.32 -19.85
N LEU A 512 8.61 13.93 -18.62
CA LEU A 512 9.53 13.18 -17.77
C LEU A 512 9.91 11.82 -18.37
N LEU A 513 8.96 11.09 -18.95
CA LEU A 513 9.22 9.80 -19.60
C LEU A 513 10.06 9.97 -20.89
N ASN A 514 9.74 10.97 -21.71
CA ASN A 514 10.51 11.26 -22.93
C ASN A 514 11.95 11.69 -22.61
N ASP A 515 12.13 12.50 -21.57
CA ASP A 515 13.49 12.92 -21.16
C ASP A 515 14.27 11.75 -20.55
N ALA A 516 13.61 10.85 -19.81
CA ALA A 516 14.21 9.62 -19.33
C ALA A 516 14.72 8.76 -20.51
N GLU A 517 13.91 8.60 -21.55
CA GLU A 517 14.25 7.81 -22.72
C GLU A 517 15.37 8.46 -23.56
N LYS A 518 15.37 9.79 -23.68
CA LYS A 518 16.50 10.51 -24.32
C LYS A 518 17.81 10.29 -23.56
N CYS A 519 17.80 10.42 -22.23
CA CYS A 519 18.98 10.16 -21.39
C CYS A 519 19.44 8.71 -21.54
N ARG A 520 18.53 7.75 -21.56
CA ARG A 520 18.83 6.34 -21.79
C ARG A 520 19.51 6.11 -23.14
N ASN A 521 18.95 6.67 -24.22
CA ASN A 521 19.51 6.56 -25.56
C ASN A 521 20.85 7.26 -25.70
N ALA A 522 21.14 8.26 -24.87
CA ALA A 522 22.43 8.92 -24.76
C ALA A 522 23.45 8.15 -23.90
N GLY A 523 23.06 7.00 -23.29
CA GLY A 523 23.91 6.23 -22.37
C GLY A 523 24.03 6.83 -20.97
N GLU A 524 23.25 7.86 -20.65
CA GLU A 524 23.25 8.53 -19.34
C GLU A 524 22.35 7.81 -18.35
N VAL A 525 22.75 6.59 -17.94
CA VAL A 525 21.93 5.68 -17.11
C VAL A 525 21.45 6.32 -15.81
N GLY A 526 22.32 7.08 -15.12
CA GLY A 526 21.97 7.74 -13.85
C GLY A 526 20.91 8.83 -14.03
N SER A 527 21.04 9.66 -15.08
CA SER A 527 20.07 10.70 -15.43
C SER A 527 18.72 10.07 -15.85
N ALA A 528 18.76 9.02 -16.65
CA ALA A 528 17.58 8.28 -17.07
C ALA A 528 16.83 7.68 -15.89
N LEU A 529 17.54 7.02 -14.97
CA LEU A 529 16.97 6.45 -13.76
C LEU A 529 16.33 7.55 -12.88
N GLY A 530 17.00 8.68 -12.70
CA GLY A 530 16.47 9.83 -11.96
C GLY A 530 15.14 10.32 -12.54
N LYS A 531 15.04 10.46 -13.87
CA LYS A 531 13.82 10.90 -14.56
C LYS A 531 12.67 9.88 -14.46
N TYR A 532 12.95 8.59 -14.59
CA TYR A 532 11.94 7.55 -14.36
C TYR A 532 11.44 7.53 -12.91
N MET A 533 12.32 7.78 -11.94
CA MET A 533 11.92 7.90 -10.53
C MET A 533 11.07 9.14 -10.28
N GLU A 534 11.38 10.30 -10.91
CA GLU A 534 10.53 11.49 -10.86
C GLU A 534 9.15 11.23 -11.48
N ALA A 535 9.09 10.56 -12.62
CA ALA A 535 7.84 10.16 -13.26
C ALA A 535 7.02 9.21 -12.35
N LYS A 536 7.67 8.25 -11.71
CA LYS A 536 7.02 7.35 -10.75
C LYS A 536 6.56 8.07 -9.47
N LYS A 537 7.27 9.10 -9.03
CA LYS A 537 6.86 9.95 -7.91
C LYS A 537 5.64 10.80 -8.26
N LEU A 538 5.57 11.33 -9.49
CA LEU A 538 4.43 12.08 -10.01
C LEU A 538 3.20 11.18 -10.15
N TYR A 539 3.39 9.99 -10.69
CA TYR A 539 2.36 8.99 -10.91
C TYR A 539 2.85 7.60 -10.49
N LEU A 540 2.53 7.20 -9.27
CA LEU A 540 3.05 5.99 -8.61
C LEU A 540 2.77 4.69 -9.41
N TYR A 541 1.67 4.69 -10.18
CA TYR A 541 1.23 3.54 -10.99
C TYR A 541 1.73 3.58 -12.42
N SER A 542 2.60 4.52 -12.79
CA SER A 542 3.18 4.56 -14.12
C SER A 542 3.84 3.24 -14.48
N ARG A 543 3.28 2.56 -15.46
CA ARG A 543 3.85 1.32 -16.03
C ARG A 543 5.16 1.63 -16.75
N PHE A 544 5.18 2.69 -17.57
CA PHE A 544 6.36 3.07 -18.34
C PHE A 544 7.53 3.48 -17.45
N ALA A 545 7.27 4.21 -16.36
CA ALA A 545 8.31 4.53 -15.40
C ALA A 545 8.83 3.27 -14.70
N LYS A 546 7.96 2.33 -14.35
CA LYS A 546 8.34 1.06 -13.73
C LYS A 546 9.18 0.21 -14.68
N GLU A 547 8.70 0.00 -15.90
CA GLU A 547 9.41 -0.78 -16.93
C GLU A 547 10.76 -0.16 -17.27
N GLY A 548 10.85 1.18 -17.36
CA GLY A 548 12.09 1.90 -17.58
C GLY A 548 13.10 1.68 -16.46
N ILE A 549 12.66 1.75 -15.19
CA ILE A 549 13.51 1.47 -14.02
C ILE A 549 13.99 0.02 -14.04
N GLU A 550 13.10 -0.95 -14.22
CA GLU A 550 13.42 -2.38 -14.24
C GLU A 550 14.40 -2.72 -15.38
N SER A 551 14.17 -2.14 -16.56
CA SER A 551 15.07 -2.34 -17.70
C SER A 551 16.47 -1.79 -17.45
N LEU A 552 16.59 -0.57 -16.91
CA LEU A 552 17.89 0.02 -16.56
C LEU A 552 18.59 -0.75 -15.43
N LEU A 553 17.86 -1.23 -14.44
CA LEU A 553 18.44 -2.06 -13.37
C LEU A 553 18.99 -3.37 -13.93
N ASN A 554 18.29 -4.01 -14.86
CA ASN A 554 18.77 -5.24 -15.51
C ASN A 554 19.98 -5.00 -16.42
N GLU A 555 20.12 -3.80 -17.01
CA GLU A 555 21.29 -3.42 -17.79
C GLU A 555 22.53 -3.18 -16.91
N VAL A 556 22.34 -2.60 -15.71
CA VAL A 556 23.44 -2.23 -14.79
C VAL A 556 23.79 -3.37 -13.83
N LEU A 557 22.79 -4.13 -13.41
CA LEU A 557 22.93 -5.26 -12.49
C LEU A 557 22.42 -6.54 -13.19
N PRO A 558 23.17 -7.08 -14.16
CA PRO A 558 22.77 -8.35 -14.76
C PRO A 558 22.73 -9.41 -13.66
N LEU A 559 21.55 -9.97 -13.44
CA LEU A 559 21.36 -11.11 -12.54
C LEU A 559 22.19 -12.28 -13.10
N ASN A 560 23.28 -12.65 -12.39
CA ASN A 560 24.06 -13.85 -12.66
C ASN A 560 23.23 -15.11 -12.41
#